data_3f43f9d4ccbdc4e0e9e41e6385127520
#
_entry.id   3f43f9d4ccbdc4e0e9e41e6385127520
#
_cell.length_a   1.000
_cell.length_b   1.000
_cell.length_c   1.000
_cell.angle_alpha   90.00
_cell.angle_beta   90.00
_cell.angle_gamma   90.00
#
_symmetry.space_group_name_H-M   'P 1'
#
loop_
_entity.id
_entity.type
_entity.pdbx_description
1 polymer ?
#
loop_
_entity_poly.entity_id
_entity_poly.type
_entity_poly.pdbx_seq_one_letter_code
_entity_poly.pdbx_strand_id
1 'polypeptide(L)'
;AVKVTLGPKGRNVLLGRDFGSNHVTKDGVTVARDVISPDVIENIGVNLIRDVSIKTNEEAGDGTTTSIVLAHKMIHEGQKYISNGTDPVKMSRGMKIGSDMAVNYVQEKMSDQIGFDLNKLEQVSTISANNDPDLGKLIREAYEQVGKDGTIYVDKSNSNTYVEKISGIKINRGMISQYFANNTENGRLVVEFQNPKILIVNDVLSTASNY
;
A
#
# COMPACT_ATOMS: atom_id res chain seq x y z
N ALA A 1 -7.41 -17.10 -7.74
CA ALA A 1 -7.51 -16.99 -6.27
C ALA A 1 -7.94 -15.57 -5.87
N VAL A 2 -7.16 -14.51 -6.19
CA VAL A 2 -7.39 -13.13 -5.69
C VAL A 2 -8.72 -12.52 -6.11
N LYS A 3 -9.21 -12.77 -7.32
CA LYS A 3 -10.46 -12.18 -7.86
C LYS A 3 -11.69 -12.35 -6.96
N VAL A 4 -11.74 -13.39 -6.14
CA VAL A 4 -12.90 -13.66 -5.25
C VAL A 4 -13.04 -12.62 -4.13
N THR A 5 -11.98 -11.86 -3.84
CA THR A 5 -11.98 -10.78 -2.83
C THR A 5 -12.47 -9.44 -3.38
N LEU A 6 -12.79 -9.34 -4.69
CA LEU A 6 -13.10 -8.08 -5.36
C LEU A 6 -14.42 -7.47 -4.88
N GLY A 7 -14.36 -6.19 -4.53
CA GLY A 7 -15.50 -5.31 -4.30
C GLY A 7 -16.32 -5.63 -3.04
N PRO A 8 -17.50 -4.99 -2.89
CA PRO A 8 -18.30 -5.08 -1.66
C PRO A 8 -18.86 -6.49 -1.40
N LYS A 9 -19.04 -7.30 -2.44
CA LYS A 9 -19.43 -8.72 -2.33
C LYS A 9 -18.24 -9.67 -2.32
N GLY A 10 -17.02 -9.16 -2.20
CA GLY A 10 -15.80 -9.96 -2.10
C GLY A 10 -15.85 -10.92 -0.90
N ARG A 11 -15.32 -12.11 -1.10
CA ARG A 11 -15.30 -13.17 -0.08
C ARG A 11 -13.95 -13.21 0.62
N ASN A 12 -13.97 -13.68 1.85
CA ASN A 12 -12.74 -14.01 2.55
C ASN A 12 -12.07 -15.23 1.92
N VAL A 13 -10.76 -15.25 1.96
CA VAL A 13 -9.89 -16.35 1.56
C VAL A 13 -9.22 -16.91 2.81
N LEU A 14 -9.23 -18.23 2.95
CA LEU A 14 -8.49 -18.93 3.98
C LEU A 14 -7.10 -19.29 3.42
N LEU A 15 -6.07 -18.72 4.02
CA LEU A 15 -4.67 -19.03 3.72
C LEU A 15 -4.18 -20.09 4.70
N GLY A 16 -3.86 -21.29 4.17
CA GLY A 16 -3.31 -22.38 4.97
C GLY A 16 -1.84 -22.08 5.31
N ARG A 17 -1.41 -22.44 6.50
CA ARG A 17 -0.01 -22.37 6.92
C ARG A 17 0.44 -23.73 7.44
N ASP A 18 1.64 -24.14 7.07
CA ASP A 18 2.22 -25.39 7.56
C ASP A 18 2.49 -25.33 9.07
N PHE A 19 2.76 -24.14 9.60
CA PHE A 19 2.97 -23.89 11.02
C PHE A 19 2.17 -22.68 11.49
N GLY A 20 1.44 -22.82 12.59
CA GLY A 20 0.63 -21.78 13.20
C GLY A 20 -0.84 -21.83 12.79
N SER A 21 -1.59 -20.76 13.10
CA SER A 21 -3.01 -20.66 12.76
C SER A 21 -3.19 -20.22 11.31
N ASN A 22 -4.20 -20.81 10.64
CA ASN A 22 -4.63 -20.36 9.32
C ASN A 22 -5.04 -18.87 9.36
N HIS A 23 -4.77 -18.16 8.29
CA HIS A 23 -5.10 -16.74 8.19
C HIS A 23 -6.30 -16.54 7.27
N VAL A 24 -7.32 -15.85 7.77
CA VAL A 24 -8.51 -15.48 6.99
C VAL A 24 -8.37 -14.02 6.61
N THR A 25 -8.41 -13.73 5.32
CA THR A 25 -8.28 -12.35 4.83
C THR A 25 -9.16 -12.10 3.61
N LYS A 26 -9.54 -10.85 3.40
CA LYS A 26 -10.17 -10.33 2.19
C LYS A 26 -9.23 -9.42 1.39
N ASP A 27 -8.06 -9.11 1.96
CA ASP A 27 -7.09 -8.24 1.35
C ASP A 27 -6.39 -8.91 0.16
N GLY A 28 -6.48 -8.26 -1.02
CA GLY A 28 -5.97 -8.80 -2.26
C GLY A 28 -4.46 -8.95 -2.30
N VAL A 29 -3.70 -8.02 -1.73
CA VAL A 29 -2.23 -8.12 -1.72
C VAL A 29 -1.75 -9.23 -0.79
N THR A 30 -2.40 -9.44 0.34
CA THR A 30 -2.10 -10.54 1.26
C THR A 30 -2.34 -11.89 0.59
N VAL A 31 -3.48 -12.03 -0.10
CA VAL A 31 -3.77 -13.26 -0.87
C VAL A 31 -2.77 -13.44 -2.01
N ALA A 32 -2.42 -12.37 -2.74
CA ALA A 32 -1.49 -12.45 -3.85
C ALA A 32 -0.07 -12.88 -3.43
N ARG A 33 0.37 -12.45 -2.25
CA ARG A 33 1.68 -12.84 -1.69
C ARG A 33 1.77 -14.33 -1.34
N ASP A 34 0.64 -14.93 -1.01
CA ASP A 34 0.57 -16.35 -0.58
C ASP A 34 0.38 -17.32 -1.76
N VAL A 35 0.01 -16.80 -2.95
CA VAL A 35 -0.14 -17.66 -4.14
C VAL A 35 1.23 -18.06 -4.69
N ILE A 36 1.46 -19.35 -4.78
CA ILE A 36 2.66 -19.97 -5.35
C ILE A 36 2.22 -21.09 -6.30
N SER A 37 2.85 -21.20 -7.48
CA SER A 37 2.70 -22.36 -8.35
C SER A 37 3.89 -23.29 -8.16
N PRO A 38 3.67 -24.62 -8.11
CA PRO A 38 4.75 -25.61 -8.12
C PRO A 38 5.49 -25.67 -9.46
N ASP A 39 4.87 -25.24 -10.55
CA ASP A 39 5.53 -25.10 -11.85
C ASP A 39 6.36 -23.82 -11.90
N VAL A 40 7.64 -23.95 -12.26
CA VAL A 40 8.59 -22.84 -12.27
C VAL A 40 8.21 -21.76 -13.30
N ILE A 41 7.72 -22.16 -14.47
CA ILE A 41 7.34 -21.24 -15.55
C ILE A 41 6.05 -20.50 -15.17
N GLU A 42 5.06 -21.21 -14.67
CA GLU A 42 3.83 -20.60 -14.16
C GLU A 42 4.13 -19.62 -13.02
N ASN A 43 5.06 -20.00 -12.14
CA ASN A 43 5.41 -19.15 -10.99
C ASN A 43 6.08 -17.82 -11.39
N ILE A 44 6.75 -17.75 -12.54
CA ILE A 44 7.21 -16.48 -13.10
C ILE A 44 6.02 -15.57 -13.38
N GLY A 45 4.96 -16.08 -13.99
CA GLY A 45 3.72 -15.34 -14.23
C GLY A 45 3.03 -14.90 -12.94
N VAL A 46 2.98 -15.79 -11.94
CA VAL A 46 2.45 -15.47 -10.60
C VAL A 46 3.22 -14.31 -9.97
N ASN A 47 4.55 -14.32 -10.03
CA ASN A 47 5.38 -13.27 -9.48
C ASN A 47 5.14 -11.92 -10.17
N LEU A 48 5.08 -11.88 -11.50
CA LEU A 48 4.78 -10.66 -12.26
C LEU A 48 3.44 -10.04 -11.87
N ILE A 49 2.41 -10.85 -11.72
CA ILE A 49 1.07 -10.36 -11.31
C ILE A 49 1.06 -9.94 -9.83
N ARG A 50 1.82 -10.65 -8.98
CA ARG A 50 2.00 -10.27 -7.57
C ARG A 50 2.64 -8.89 -7.44
N ASP A 51 3.68 -8.60 -8.24
CA ASP A 51 4.37 -7.32 -8.23
C ASP A 51 3.44 -6.15 -8.59
N VAL A 52 2.48 -6.35 -9.48
CA VAL A 52 1.44 -5.35 -9.79
C VAL A 52 0.65 -4.99 -8.53
N SER A 53 0.24 -6.00 -7.76
CA SER A 53 -0.52 -5.77 -6.52
C SER A 53 0.31 -5.07 -5.45
N ILE A 54 1.57 -5.49 -5.30
CA ILE A 54 2.50 -4.90 -4.33
C ILE A 54 2.73 -3.42 -4.64
N LYS A 55 3.03 -3.07 -5.88
CA LYS A 55 3.21 -1.68 -6.30
C LYS A 55 1.95 -0.84 -6.08
N THR A 56 0.78 -1.38 -6.41
CA THR A 56 -0.49 -0.68 -6.16
C THR A 56 -0.67 -0.40 -4.67
N ASN A 57 -0.33 -1.36 -3.81
CA ASN A 57 -0.41 -1.19 -2.36
C ASN A 57 0.58 -0.13 -1.84
N GLU A 58 1.79 -0.08 -2.39
CA GLU A 58 2.81 0.88 -1.99
C GLU A 58 2.46 2.31 -2.41
N GLU A 59 1.86 2.48 -3.60
CA GLU A 59 1.55 3.80 -4.16
C GLU A 59 0.19 4.34 -3.71
N ALA A 60 -0.83 3.49 -3.61
CA ALA A 60 -2.22 3.91 -3.36
C ALA A 60 -2.81 3.37 -2.05
N GLY A 61 -2.25 2.29 -1.49
CA GLY A 61 -2.78 1.64 -0.28
C GLY A 61 -4.08 0.86 -0.48
N ASP A 62 -4.70 0.96 -1.66
CA ASP A 62 -5.97 0.29 -2.00
C ASP A 62 -5.99 -0.11 -3.49
N GLY A 63 -7.01 -0.85 -3.91
CA GLY A 63 -7.17 -1.29 -5.30
C GLY A 63 -6.31 -2.49 -5.70
N THR A 64 -5.70 -3.18 -4.76
CA THR A 64 -4.78 -4.30 -4.99
C THR A 64 -5.42 -5.47 -5.75
N THR A 65 -6.66 -5.83 -5.43
CA THR A 65 -7.43 -6.85 -6.18
C THR A 65 -7.81 -6.36 -7.57
N THR A 66 -8.22 -5.09 -7.69
CA THR A 66 -8.61 -4.49 -8.97
C THR A 66 -7.44 -4.46 -9.94
N SER A 67 -6.25 -4.09 -9.49
CA SER A 67 -5.03 -4.06 -10.31
C SER A 67 -4.67 -5.44 -10.87
N ILE A 68 -4.78 -6.49 -10.07
CA ILE A 68 -4.58 -7.88 -10.53
C ILE A 68 -5.60 -8.27 -11.60
N VAL A 69 -6.87 -7.96 -11.37
CA VAL A 69 -7.94 -8.32 -12.32
C VAL A 69 -7.74 -7.59 -13.65
N LEU A 70 -7.38 -6.31 -13.62
CA LEU A 70 -7.09 -5.53 -14.81
C LEU A 70 -5.86 -6.06 -15.54
N ALA A 71 -4.74 -6.27 -14.84
CA ALA A 71 -3.52 -6.80 -15.44
C ALA A 71 -3.77 -8.18 -16.09
N HIS A 72 -4.45 -9.09 -15.39
CA HIS A 72 -4.82 -10.38 -15.95
C HIS A 72 -5.66 -10.23 -17.23
N LYS A 73 -6.67 -9.35 -17.21
CA LYS A 73 -7.55 -9.15 -18.37
C LYS A 73 -6.80 -8.54 -19.55
N MET A 74 -5.94 -7.56 -19.31
CA MET A 74 -5.12 -6.94 -20.35
C MET A 74 -4.18 -7.96 -21.00
N ILE A 75 -3.49 -8.77 -20.22
CA ILE A 75 -2.60 -9.82 -20.71
C ILE A 75 -3.40 -10.85 -21.53
N HIS A 76 -4.51 -11.34 -20.99
CA HIS A 76 -5.32 -12.36 -21.63
C HIS A 76 -5.90 -11.88 -22.97
N GLU A 77 -6.40 -10.65 -23.04
CA GLU A 77 -6.89 -10.08 -24.30
C GLU A 77 -5.74 -9.77 -25.27
N GLY A 78 -4.64 -9.19 -24.79
CA GLY A 78 -3.46 -8.91 -25.61
C GLY A 78 -2.87 -10.17 -26.24
N GLN A 79 -2.84 -11.29 -25.52
CA GLN A 79 -2.34 -12.56 -26.03
C GLN A 79 -3.13 -13.07 -27.25
N LYS A 80 -4.46 -12.85 -27.29
CA LYS A 80 -5.27 -13.22 -28.43
C LYS A 80 -4.85 -12.52 -29.71
N TYR A 81 -4.52 -11.22 -29.62
CA TYR A 81 -4.05 -10.45 -30.77
C TYR A 81 -2.65 -10.88 -31.20
N ILE A 82 -1.76 -11.15 -30.25
CA ILE A 82 -0.40 -11.64 -30.53
C ILE A 82 -0.47 -12.99 -31.24
N SER A 83 -1.31 -13.91 -30.76
CA SER A 83 -1.53 -15.22 -31.40
C SER A 83 -2.09 -15.12 -32.82
N ASN A 84 -2.78 -14.01 -33.13
CA ASN A 84 -3.29 -13.70 -34.47
C ASN A 84 -2.29 -12.90 -35.33
N GLY A 85 -1.03 -12.82 -34.92
CA GLY A 85 0.05 -12.20 -35.70
C GLY A 85 0.30 -10.73 -35.44
N THR A 86 -0.32 -10.13 -34.42
CA THR A 86 -0.02 -8.74 -34.02
C THR A 86 1.37 -8.67 -33.38
N ASP A 87 2.17 -7.67 -33.79
CA ASP A 87 3.47 -7.40 -33.23
C ASP A 87 3.36 -7.06 -31.73
N PRO A 88 4.06 -7.79 -30.84
CA PRO A 88 4.00 -7.55 -29.38
C PRO A 88 4.41 -6.14 -28.96
N VAL A 89 5.39 -5.53 -29.65
CA VAL A 89 5.88 -4.19 -29.33
C VAL A 89 4.80 -3.14 -29.67
N LYS A 90 4.16 -3.27 -30.83
CA LYS A 90 3.05 -2.39 -31.21
C LYS A 90 1.87 -2.56 -30.27
N MET A 91 1.57 -3.80 -29.86
CA MET A 91 0.53 -4.11 -28.87
C MET A 91 0.81 -3.41 -27.54
N SER A 92 2.01 -3.55 -27.00
CA SER A 92 2.42 -2.92 -25.74
C SER A 92 2.30 -1.38 -25.80
N ARG A 93 2.73 -0.76 -26.91
CA ARG A 93 2.56 0.68 -27.11
C ARG A 93 1.08 1.10 -27.16
N GLY A 94 0.24 0.34 -27.86
CA GLY A 94 -1.19 0.58 -27.91
C GLY A 94 -1.87 0.45 -26.56
N MET A 95 -1.51 -0.56 -25.77
CA MET A 95 -1.99 -0.75 -24.39
C MET A 95 -1.60 0.42 -23.49
N LYS A 96 -0.38 0.94 -23.61
CA LYS A 96 0.06 2.12 -22.87
C LYS A 96 -0.78 3.36 -23.22
N ILE A 97 -0.96 3.65 -24.50
CA ILE A 97 -1.78 4.78 -24.95
C ILE A 97 -3.22 4.65 -24.41
N GLY A 98 -3.81 3.47 -24.54
CA GLY A 98 -5.16 3.21 -24.02
C GLY A 98 -5.25 3.36 -22.50
N SER A 99 -4.24 2.92 -21.77
CA SER A 99 -4.15 3.11 -20.33
C SER A 99 -4.06 4.58 -19.95
N ASP A 100 -3.18 5.35 -20.60
CA ASP A 100 -3.02 6.79 -20.35
C ASP A 100 -4.34 7.56 -20.63
N MET A 101 -5.04 7.22 -21.71
CA MET A 101 -6.35 7.80 -22.01
C MET A 101 -7.40 7.45 -20.93
N ALA A 102 -7.42 6.20 -20.47
CA ALA A 102 -8.34 5.76 -19.42
C ALA A 102 -8.07 6.46 -18.09
N VAL A 103 -6.80 6.59 -17.70
CA VAL A 103 -6.38 7.29 -16.47
C VAL A 103 -6.80 8.75 -16.52
N ASN A 104 -6.52 9.45 -17.62
CA ASN A 104 -6.92 10.86 -17.80
C ASN A 104 -8.44 11.02 -17.71
N TYR A 105 -9.20 10.13 -18.37
CA TYR A 105 -10.66 10.18 -18.31
C TYR A 105 -11.19 9.97 -16.87
N VAL A 106 -10.63 9.01 -16.13
CA VAL A 106 -11.02 8.76 -14.74
C VAL A 106 -10.70 9.98 -13.87
N GLN A 107 -9.49 10.55 -14.01
CA GLN A 107 -9.08 11.72 -13.23
C GLN A 107 -9.95 12.95 -13.51
N GLU A 108 -10.28 13.21 -14.78
CA GLU A 108 -11.01 14.42 -15.17
C GLU A 108 -12.54 14.31 -15.00
N LYS A 109 -13.10 13.11 -15.21
CA LYS A 109 -14.54 12.94 -15.33
C LYS A 109 -15.18 12.07 -14.27
N MET A 110 -14.41 11.23 -13.58
CA MET A 110 -14.97 10.22 -12.68
C MET A 110 -14.42 10.31 -11.26
N SER A 111 -13.43 11.17 -11.01
CA SER A 111 -12.84 11.35 -9.69
C SER A 111 -13.41 12.58 -8.99
N ASP A 112 -13.81 12.41 -7.75
CA ASP A 112 -14.16 13.51 -6.85
C ASP A 112 -12.96 13.85 -5.97
N GLN A 113 -12.55 15.13 -5.98
CA GLN A 113 -11.55 15.62 -5.05
C GLN A 113 -12.16 15.75 -3.65
N ILE A 114 -11.68 14.96 -2.72
CA ILE A 114 -12.21 14.96 -1.34
C ILE A 114 -11.73 16.19 -0.56
N GLY A 115 -10.50 16.65 -0.82
CA GLY A 115 -9.87 17.69 -0.02
C GLY A 115 -9.77 17.29 1.46
N PHE A 116 -10.14 18.20 2.36
CA PHE A 116 -10.19 17.95 3.80
C PHE A 116 -11.65 17.90 4.30
N ASP A 117 -12.53 17.23 3.55
CA ASP A 117 -13.90 16.95 4.00
C ASP A 117 -13.89 15.72 4.92
N LEU A 118 -14.04 15.96 6.22
CA LEU A 118 -14.01 14.92 7.25
C LEU A 118 -15.11 13.87 7.08
N ASN A 119 -16.27 14.22 6.51
CA ASN A 119 -17.34 13.24 6.28
C ASN A 119 -16.98 12.31 5.11
N LYS A 120 -16.41 12.84 4.04
CA LYS A 120 -15.92 12.03 2.92
C LYS A 120 -14.72 11.17 3.35
N LEU A 121 -13.83 11.71 4.18
CA LEU A 121 -12.72 10.95 4.76
C LEU A 121 -13.21 9.77 5.61
N GLU A 122 -14.23 9.97 6.45
CA GLU A 122 -14.85 8.88 7.22
C GLU A 122 -15.42 7.80 6.31
N GLN A 123 -16.13 8.19 5.24
CA GLN A 123 -16.71 7.24 4.28
C GLN A 123 -15.63 6.41 3.57
N VAL A 124 -14.57 7.05 3.07
CA VAL A 124 -13.45 6.37 2.41
C VAL A 124 -12.73 5.45 3.38
N SER A 125 -12.46 5.93 4.60
CA SER A 125 -11.79 5.14 5.64
C SER A 125 -12.63 3.93 6.07
N THR A 126 -13.95 4.10 6.16
CA THR A 126 -14.87 2.99 6.44
C THR A 126 -14.79 1.90 5.38
N ILE A 127 -14.79 2.29 4.10
CA ILE A 127 -14.67 1.34 2.98
C ILE A 127 -13.31 0.63 3.01
N SER A 128 -12.23 1.38 3.19
CA SER A 128 -10.86 0.84 3.25
C SER A 128 -10.66 -0.08 4.46
N ALA A 129 -11.36 0.19 5.57
CA ALA A 129 -11.41 -0.68 6.75
C ALA A 129 -12.37 -1.87 6.61
N ASN A 130 -12.66 -2.32 5.40
CA ASN A 130 -13.56 -3.43 5.11
C ASN A 130 -15.02 -3.22 5.57
N ASN A 131 -15.54 -2.01 5.41
CA ASN A 131 -16.84 -1.52 5.86
C ASN A 131 -17.02 -1.51 7.39
N ASP A 132 -15.95 -1.22 8.11
CA ASP A 132 -15.99 -1.01 9.55
C ASP A 132 -16.22 0.48 9.88
N PRO A 133 -17.43 0.88 10.30
CA PRO A 133 -17.75 2.28 10.57
C PRO A 133 -17.06 2.81 11.83
N ASP A 134 -16.68 1.96 12.76
CA ASP A 134 -16.03 2.40 14.00
C ASP A 134 -14.57 2.77 13.71
N LEU A 135 -13.89 1.99 12.88
CA LEU A 135 -12.57 2.36 12.37
C LEU A 135 -12.63 3.63 11.49
N GLY A 136 -13.65 3.77 10.65
CA GLY A 136 -13.85 4.98 9.86
C GLY A 136 -13.97 6.24 10.72
N LYS A 137 -14.72 6.19 11.80
CA LYS A 137 -14.86 7.29 12.77
C LYS A 137 -13.56 7.60 13.50
N LEU A 138 -12.80 6.58 13.92
CA LEU A 138 -11.50 6.77 14.56
C LEU A 138 -10.49 7.48 13.64
N ILE A 139 -10.47 7.11 12.37
CA ILE A 139 -9.61 7.78 11.37
C ILE A 139 -10.07 9.24 11.17
N ARG A 140 -11.36 9.49 11.08
CA ARG A 140 -11.90 10.87 11.04
C ARG A 140 -11.46 11.68 12.26
N GLU A 141 -11.61 11.13 13.48
CA GLU A 141 -11.18 11.77 14.72
C GLU A 141 -9.67 12.09 14.69
N ALA A 142 -8.86 11.16 14.21
CA ALA A 142 -7.44 11.37 14.04
C ALA A 142 -7.13 12.55 13.11
N TYR A 143 -7.81 12.63 11.94
CA TYR A 143 -7.65 13.77 11.01
C TYR A 143 -8.13 15.08 11.60
N GLU A 144 -9.22 15.06 12.37
CA GLU A 144 -9.73 16.26 13.06
C GLU A 144 -8.71 16.81 14.08
N GLN A 145 -7.97 15.92 14.76
CA GLN A 145 -6.96 16.31 15.74
C GLN A 145 -5.65 16.80 15.10
N VAL A 146 -5.19 16.18 14.02
CA VAL A 146 -3.88 16.52 13.42
C VAL A 146 -3.98 17.55 12.29
N GLY A 147 -5.16 17.69 11.67
CA GLY A 147 -5.38 18.62 10.56
C GLY A 147 -4.93 18.08 9.21
N LYS A 148 -5.02 18.93 8.17
CA LYS A 148 -4.79 18.57 6.77
C LYS A 148 -3.36 18.05 6.51
N ASP A 149 -2.39 18.63 7.18
CA ASP A 149 -0.96 18.34 6.96
C ASP A 149 -0.41 17.31 7.96
N GLY A 150 -1.29 16.77 8.84
CA GLY A 150 -0.93 15.76 9.81
C GLY A 150 -0.74 14.39 9.18
N THR A 151 0.17 13.61 9.74
CA THR A 151 0.40 12.22 9.32
C THR A 151 -0.23 11.27 10.32
N ILE A 152 -0.98 10.29 9.82
CA ILE A 152 -1.61 9.26 10.64
C ILE A 152 -0.85 7.96 10.46
N TYR A 153 -0.52 7.31 11.57
CA TYR A 153 0.04 5.97 11.63
C TYR A 153 -0.94 5.04 12.32
N VAL A 154 -1.12 3.86 11.75
CA VAL A 154 -1.94 2.80 12.35
C VAL A 154 -1.01 1.72 12.84
N ASP A 155 -1.11 1.39 14.12
CA ASP A 155 -0.27 0.35 14.75
C ASP A 155 -1.13 -0.57 15.61
N LYS A 156 -0.61 -1.74 15.96
CA LYS A 156 -1.30 -2.70 16.82
C LYS A 156 -1.14 -2.29 18.29
N SER A 157 -2.27 -2.21 18.98
CA SER A 157 -2.29 -2.02 20.43
C SER A 157 -2.57 -3.34 21.16
N ASN A 158 -2.04 -3.48 22.36
CA ASN A 158 -2.38 -4.57 23.28
C ASN A 158 -3.60 -4.24 24.18
N SER A 159 -4.16 -3.05 24.01
CA SER A 159 -5.34 -2.56 24.72
C SER A 159 -6.46 -2.20 23.74
N ASN A 160 -7.48 -1.47 24.20
CA ASN A 160 -8.53 -0.97 23.35
C ASN A 160 -7.96 -0.05 22.24
N THR A 161 -8.68 0.03 21.12
CA THR A 161 -8.34 0.95 20.03
C THR A 161 -8.57 2.39 20.46
N TYR A 162 -7.61 3.27 20.25
CA TYR A 162 -7.67 4.68 20.60
C TYR A 162 -6.85 5.53 19.63
N VAL A 163 -7.12 6.82 19.63
CA VAL A 163 -6.34 7.83 18.88
C VAL A 163 -5.43 8.56 19.85
N GLU A 164 -4.15 8.66 19.51
CA GLU A 164 -3.15 9.41 20.27
C GLU A 164 -2.50 10.45 19.38
N LYS A 165 -2.57 11.72 19.79
CA LYS A 165 -1.90 12.82 19.09
C LYS A 165 -0.49 13.01 19.65
N ILE A 166 0.50 12.83 18.78
CA ILE A 166 1.91 13.10 19.10
C ILE A 166 2.33 14.40 18.40
N SER A 167 3.00 15.28 19.13
CA SER A 167 3.57 16.49 18.55
C SER A 167 4.91 16.17 17.88
N GLY A 168 5.10 16.61 16.64
CA GLY A 168 6.30 16.38 15.87
C GLY A 168 6.09 15.53 14.62
N ILE A 169 7.17 15.13 14.00
CA ILE A 169 7.17 14.29 12.79
C ILE A 169 7.78 12.93 13.14
N LYS A 170 7.04 11.85 12.88
CA LYS A 170 7.56 10.48 12.97
C LYS A 170 8.04 10.04 11.59
N ILE A 171 9.33 9.74 11.47
CA ILE A 171 9.91 9.15 10.26
C ILE A 171 10.12 7.66 10.54
N ASN A 172 9.51 6.80 9.71
CA ASN A 172 9.62 5.34 9.89
C ASN A 172 10.96 4.82 9.34
N ARG A 173 12.05 5.28 9.95
CA ARG A 173 13.41 4.83 9.70
C ARG A 173 14.06 4.54 11.04
N GLY A 174 14.65 3.37 11.17
CA GLY A 174 15.40 3.01 12.36
C GLY A 174 16.77 3.69 12.42
N MET A 175 17.41 3.55 13.55
CA MET A 175 18.79 3.97 13.78
C MET A 175 19.73 3.25 12.81
N ILE A 176 20.58 3.98 12.09
CA ILE A 176 21.51 3.42 11.08
C ILE A 176 22.53 2.48 11.73
N SER A 177 22.99 2.81 12.94
CA SER A 177 23.93 1.99 13.69
C SER A 177 23.65 2.09 15.19
N GLN A 178 23.75 0.96 15.88
CA GLN A 178 23.61 0.89 17.34
C GLN A 178 24.64 1.74 18.10
N TYR A 179 25.75 2.09 17.46
CA TYR A 179 26.77 2.97 18.05
C TYR A 179 26.31 4.43 18.23
N PHE A 180 25.21 4.83 17.59
CA PHE A 180 24.61 6.14 17.82
C PHE A 180 23.79 6.20 19.12
N ALA A 181 23.49 5.05 19.74
CA ALA A 181 22.69 5.01 20.95
C ALA A 181 23.39 5.77 22.08
N ASN A 182 22.68 6.67 22.69
CA ASN A 182 23.15 7.43 23.87
C ASN A 182 22.28 7.17 25.11
N ASN A 183 21.21 6.41 24.97
CA ASN A 183 20.32 6.05 26.06
C ASN A 183 19.73 4.64 25.88
N THR A 184 19.18 4.10 26.96
CA THR A 184 18.46 2.82 26.94
C THR A 184 17.11 2.98 27.61
N GLU A 185 16.04 2.73 26.87
CA GLU A 185 14.67 2.80 27.36
C GLU A 185 14.01 1.43 27.24
N ASN A 186 13.48 0.90 28.32
CA ASN A 186 12.82 -0.43 28.37
C ASN A 186 13.63 -1.57 27.73
N GLY A 187 14.96 -1.54 27.87
CA GLY A 187 15.86 -2.53 27.29
C GLY A 187 16.14 -2.34 25.79
N ARG A 188 15.68 -1.25 25.18
CA ARG A 188 15.95 -0.88 23.79
C ARG A 188 16.96 0.26 23.73
N LEU A 189 17.88 0.17 22.77
CA LEU A 189 18.80 1.25 22.48
C LEU A 189 18.06 2.42 21.82
N VAL A 190 18.22 3.60 22.37
CA VAL A 190 17.57 4.85 21.93
C VAL A 190 18.61 5.93 21.69
N VAL A 191 18.34 6.83 20.77
CA VAL A 191 19.08 8.08 20.56
C VAL A 191 18.14 9.23 20.87
N GLU A 192 18.50 10.04 21.85
CA GLU A 192 17.74 11.21 22.25
C GLU A 192 18.63 12.45 22.27
N PHE A 193 18.17 13.49 21.60
CA PHE A 193 18.83 14.80 21.60
C PHE A 193 17.83 15.89 22.02
N GLN A 194 18.25 16.74 22.94
CA GLN A 194 17.48 17.90 23.34
C GLN A 194 17.82 19.09 22.43
N ASN A 195 16.79 19.69 21.83
CA ASN A 195 16.92 20.83 20.89
C ASN A 195 17.94 20.60 19.76
N PRO A 196 17.84 19.48 19.01
CA PRO A 196 18.82 19.17 17.98
C PRO A 196 18.74 20.18 16.83
N LYS A 197 19.89 20.49 16.24
CA LYS A 197 19.93 21.15 14.94
C LYS A 197 19.78 20.10 13.86
N ILE A 198 18.81 20.28 12.95
CA ILE A 198 18.52 19.31 11.87
C ILE A 198 19.04 19.88 10.55
N LEU A 199 19.92 19.16 9.89
CA LEU A 199 20.37 19.44 8.53
C LEU A 199 19.69 18.44 7.58
N ILE A 200 18.96 18.97 6.59
CA ILE A 200 18.32 18.17 5.54
C ILE A 200 19.15 18.34 4.27
N VAL A 201 19.65 17.22 3.74
CA VAL A 201 20.50 17.21 2.52
C VAL A 201 19.94 16.19 1.55
N ASN A 202 19.79 16.61 0.30
CA ASN A 202 19.39 15.72 -0.80
C ASN A 202 20.62 15.28 -1.61
N ASP A 203 21.64 14.77 -0.89
CA ASP A 203 22.89 14.27 -1.50
C ASP A 203 23.53 13.21 -0.61
N VAL A 204 24.51 12.48 -1.14
CA VAL A 204 25.26 11.49 -0.39
C VAL A 204 26.46 12.17 0.28
N LEU A 205 26.43 12.26 1.60
CA LEU A 205 27.55 12.76 2.40
C LEU A 205 28.52 11.60 2.67
N SER A 206 29.56 11.46 1.86
CA SER A 206 30.50 10.33 1.93
C SER A 206 31.86 10.67 2.56
N THR A 207 32.20 11.95 2.66
CA THR A 207 33.49 12.41 3.17
C THR A 207 33.33 13.60 4.13
N ALA A 208 34.25 13.74 5.08
CA ALA A 208 34.26 14.87 6.03
C ALA A 208 34.40 16.25 5.34
N SER A 209 34.89 16.31 4.11
CA SER A 209 35.00 17.54 3.32
C SER A 209 33.67 18.04 2.77
N ASN A 210 32.58 17.29 2.93
CA ASN A 210 31.23 17.65 2.50
C ASN A 210 30.43 18.39 3.58
N TYR A 211 31.06 18.71 4.73
CA TYR A 211 30.49 19.45 5.86
C TYR A 211 31.01 20.88 5.94
#